data_e50351e223b5de4cb91ded7b9865ebb9
#
_entry.id   e50351e223b5de4cb91ded7b9865ebb9
#
_cell.length_a   1.000
_cell.length_b   1.000
_cell.length_c   1.000
_cell.angle_alpha   90.00
_cell.angle_beta   90.00
_cell.angle_gamma   90.00
#
_symmetry.space_group_name_H-M   'P 1'
#
loop_
_entity.id
_entity.type
_entity.pdbx_description
1 polymer ?
#
loop_
_entity_poly.entity_id
_entity_poly.type
_entity_poly.pdbx_seq_one_letter_code
_entity_poly.pdbx_strand_id
1 'polypeptide(L)'
;MLELNLNPIAGELNLDGLSLEIDSEEGFCNCDFYHKSIKHKAIKNIMPHHYLIDSTVFFEKEFQAIIRPICFGFPFMVHLVDKDSEYYKSLKDWDARTNINMLNNSVKSLSDWLSLSLNLGVPDVTKTEMIRWDYEWGRISVSYETKSFNHGIYIVWNSI
;
A
#
# COMPACT_ATOMS: atom_id res chain seq x y z
N MET A 1 -14.92 -8.85 -5.15
CA MET A 1 -13.78 -7.92 -4.95
C MET A 1 -13.10 -8.31 -3.65
N LEU A 2 -11.77 -8.34 -3.64
CA LEU A 2 -11.01 -8.70 -2.43
C LEU A 2 -11.08 -7.59 -1.39
N GLU A 3 -11.21 -7.95 -0.13
CA GLU A 3 -11.26 -7.02 0.98
C GLU A 3 -9.94 -7.04 1.76
N LEU A 4 -9.34 -5.87 1.93
CA LEU A 4 -8.12 -5.67 2.69
C LEU A 4 -8.46 -5.34 4.14
N ASN A 5 -7.81 -6.02 5.08
CA ASN A 5 -7.88 -5.73 6.50
C ASN A 5 -6.48 -5.63 7.09
N LEU A 6 -6.23 -4.59 7.86
CA LEU A 6 -4.97 -4.35 8.55
C LEU A 6 -5.21 -4.13 10.03
N ASN A 7 -4.52 -4.90 10.86
CA ASN A 7 -4.39 -4.60 12.28
C ASN A 7 -3.12 -3.76 12.48
N PRO A 8 -3.23 -2.44 12.73
CA PRO A 8 -2.05 -1.59 12.77
C PRO A 8 -1.17 -1.84 14.00
N ILE A 9 -1.72 -2.38 15.08
CA ILE A 9 -0.95 -2.68 16.30
C ILE A 9 -0.06 -3.92 16.09
N ALA A 10 -0.62 -4.98 15.51
CA ALA A 10 0.08 -6.23 15.29
C ALA A 10 0.83 -6.30 13.95
N GLY A 11 0.52 -5.42 13.00
CA GLY A 11 1.07 -5.47 11.65
C GLY A 11 0.58 -6.65 10.82
N GLU A 12 -0.59 -7.16 11.15
CA GLU A 12 -1.20 -8.27 10.43
C GLU A 12 -2.06 -7.75 9.28
N LEU A 13 -1.68 -8.15 8.08
CA LEU A 13 -2.42 -7.85 6.86
C LEU A 13 -3.08 -9.11 6.33
N ASN A 14 -4.39 -9.01 6.10
CA ASN A 14 -5.11 -10.04 5.39
C ASN A 14 -5.89 -9.49 4.20
N LEU A 15 -6.03 -10.33 3.18
CA LEU A 15 -6.85 -10.06 2.02
C LEU A 15 -7.87 -11.19 1.92
N ASP A 16 -9.14 -10.81 1.92
CA ASP A 16 -10.27 -11.76 1.86
C ASP A 16 -10.23 -12.81 2.98
N GLY A 17 -9.80 -12.39 4.19
CA GLY A 17 -9.66 -13.24 5.37
C GLY A 17 -8.44 -14.17 5.38
N LEU A 18 -7.61 -14.15 4.35
CA LEU A 18 -6.37 -14.94 4.26
C LEU A 18 -5.15 -14.06 4.55
N SER A 19 -4.34 -14.48 5.51
CA SER A 19 -3.11 -13.77 5.87
C SER A 19 -2.06 -13.87 4.76
N LEU A 20 -1.35 -12.78 4.53
CA LEU A 20 -0.18 -12.77 3.68
C LEU A 20 1.03 -13.32 4.42
N GLU A 21 1.78 -14.20 3.77
CA GLU A 21 3.11 -14.60 4.21
C GLU A 21 4.11 -13.52 3.80
N ILE A 22 4.72 -12.87 4.79
CA ILE A 22 5.59 -11.71 4.57
C ILE A 22 7.08 -11.97 4.75
N ASP A 23 7.46 -13.17 5.18
CA ASP A 23 8.86 -13.49 5.54
C ASP A 23 9.77 -13.67 4.31
N SER A 24 9.20 -14.09 3.18
CA SER A 24 9.93 -14.29 1.93
C SER A 24 9.01 -14.22 0.71
N GLU A 25 9.57 -14.02 -0.47
CA GLU A 25 8.81 -14.12 -1.73
C GLU A 25 8.32 -15.53 -2.00
N GLU A 26 9.16 -16.55 -1.70
CA GLU A 26 8.77 -17.96 -1.82
C GLU A 26 7.57 -18.27 -0.92
N GLY A 27 7.61 -17.85 0.34
CA GLY A 27 6.49 -18.01 1.27
C GLY A 27 5.24 -17.32 0.78
N PHE A 28 5.36 -16.09 0.27
CA PHE A 28 4.23 -15.35 -0.34
C PHE A 28 3.63 -16.11 -1.52
N CYS A 29 4.44 -16.57 -2.47
CA CYS A 29 3.97 -17.30 -3.65
C CYS A 29 3.40 -18.70 -3.33
N ASN A 30 3.67 -19.23 -2.16
CA ASN A 30 3.14 -20.53 -1.71
C ASN A 30 1.97 -20.40 -0.73
N CYS A 31 1.58 -19.20 -0.30
CA CYS A 31 0.48 -19.03 0.64
C CYS A 31 -0.89 -19.19 -0.03
N ASP A 32 -1.90 -19.52 0.77
CA ASP A 32 -3.26 -19.76 0.30
C ASP A 32 -3.86 -18.55 -0.38
N PHE A 33 -3.56 -17.34 0.11
CA PHE A 33 -4.00 -16.12 -0.52
C PHE A 33 -3.51 -16.01 -1.97
N TYR A 34 -2.22 -16.25 -2.19
CA TYR A 34 -1.63 -16.15 -3.53
C TYR A 34 -2.25 -17.17 -4.50
N HIS A 35 -2.37 -18.42 -4.08
CA HIS A 35 -2.98 -19.47 -4.91
C HIS A 35 -4.43 -19.19 -5.26
N LYS A 36 -5.22 -18.75 -4.29
CA LYS A 36 -6.61 -18.34 -4.51
C LYS A 36 -6.68 -17.16 -5.49
N SER A 37 -5.82 -16.16 -5.30
CA SER A 37 -5.81 -14.95 -6.12
C SER A 37 -5.40 -15.21 -7.56
N ILE A 38 -4.42 -16.09 -7.80
CA ILE A 38 -4.02 -16.53 -9.15
C ILE A 38 -5.16 -17.29 -9.83
N LYS A 39 -5.79 -18.23 -9.12
CA LYS A 39 -6.91 -19.00 -9.63
C LYS A 39 -8.06 -18.12 -10.09
N HIS A 40 -8.35 -17.05 -9.34
CA HIS A 40 -9.40 -16.08 -9.67
C HIS A 40 -8.93 -14.94 -10.57
N LYS A 41 -7.68 -14.96 -11.05
CA LYS A 41 -7.08 -13.89 -11.88
C LYS A 41 -7.12 -12.52 -11.22
N ALA A 42 -7.14 -12.48 -9.88
CA ALA A 42 -7.18 -11.25 -9.10
C ALA A 42 -5.80 -10.61 -8.93
N ILE A 43 -4.74 -11.40 -9.01
CA ILE A 43 -3.35 -10.95 -8.86
C ILE A 43 -2.54 -11.36 -10.09
N LYS A 44 -1.62 -10.50 -10.50
CA LYS A 44 -0.68 -10.79 -11.59
C LYS A 44 0.71 -10.26 -11.26
N ASN A 45 1.73 -10.98 -11.70
CA ASN A 45 3.11 -10.50 -11.65
C ASN A 45 3.33 -9.51 -12.80
N ILE A 46 3.63 -8.26 -12.49
CA ILE A 46 3.79 -7.19 -13.48
C ILE A 46 5.25 -6.91 -13.85
N MET A 47 6.17 -7.28 -12.96
CA MET A 47 7.61 -7.20 -13.15
C MET A 47 8.28 -8.05 -12.07
N PRO A 48 9.58 -8.34 -12.14
CA PRO A 48 10.25 -9.14 -11.10
C PRO A 48 9.96 -8.59 -9.70
N HIS A 49 9.52 -9.46 -8.79
CA HIS A 49 9.23 -9.15 -7.39
C HIS A 49 8.08 -8.16 -7.15
N HIS A 50 7.22 -7.90 -8.14
CA HIS A 50 6.07 -7.00 -8.02
C HIS A 50 4.80 -7.69 -8.49
N TYR A 51 3.80 -7.67 -7.62
CA TYR A 51 2.50 -8.31 -7.85
C TYR A 51 1.40 -7.27 -7.73
N LEU A 52 0.53 -7.21 -8.73
CA LEU A 52 -0.55 -6.24 -8.81
C LEU A 52 -1.89 -6.91 -8.53
N ILE A 53 -2.64 -6.34 -7.59
CA ILE A 53 -4.08 -6.54 -7.45
C ILE A 53 -4.75 -5.27 -7.95
N ASP A 54 -5.45 -5.36 -9.07
CA ASP A 54 -6.00 -4.18 -9.75
C ASP A 54 -7.12 -3.50 -8.95
N SER A 55 -7.82 -4.26 -8.13
CA SER A 55 -8.91 -3.73 -7.31
C SER A 55 -9.06 -4.49 -6.00
N THR A 56 -8.99 -3.77 -4.89
CA THR A 56 -9.28 -4.25 -3.55
C THR A 56 -10.03 -3.18 -2.77
N VAL A 57 -10.86 -3.58 -1.82
CA VAL A 57 -11.60 -2.65 -0.95
C VAL A 57 -10.92 -2.57 0.41
N PHE A 58 -10.72 -1.35 0.87
CA PHE A 58 -10.21 -1.06 2.20
C PHE A 58 -11.05 0.07 2.81
N PHE A 59 -11.81 -0.24 3.87
CA PHE A 59 -12.76 0.70 4.49
C PHE A 59 -13.66 1.43 3.46
N GLU A 60 -14.35 0.66 2.63
CA GLU A 60 -15.30 1.16 1.63
C GLU A 60 -14.66 1.94 0.45
N LYS A 61 -13.34 2.17 0.47
CA LYS A 61 -12.62 2.74 -0.66
C LYS A 61 -11.99 1.65 -1.53
N GLU A 62 -11.93 1.92 -2.82
CA GLU A 62 -11.29 1.03 -3.79
C GLU A 62 -9.84 1.45 -4.02
N PHE A 63 -8.93 0.49 -3.89
CA PHE A 63 -7.50 0.69 -4.11
C PHE A 63 -6.95 -0.29 -5.15
N GLN A 64 -5.95 0.18 -5.87
CA GLN A 64 -5.00 -0.70 -6.55
C GLN A 64 -3.89 -1.04 -5.56
N ALA A 65 -3.54 -2.31 -5.44
CA ALA A 65 -2.49 -2.76 -4.52
C ALA A 65 -1.31 -3.35 -5.29
N ILE A 66 -0.11 -2.88 -4.96
CA ILE A 66 1.15 -3.46 -5.44
C ILE A 66 1.85 -4.09 -4.25
N ILE A 67 2.06 -5.40 -4.32
CA ILE A 67 2.76 -6.18 -3.30
C ILE A 67 4.18 -6.43 -3.78
N ARG A 68 5.14 -6.02 -2.97
CA ARG A 68 6.56 -6.28 -3.21
C ARG A 68 7.12 -7.12 -2.08
N PRO A 69 7.29 -8.44 -2.27
CA PRO A 69 7.95 -9.29 -1.29
C PRO A 69 9.39 -8.90 -1.01
N ILE A 70 9.96 -9.44 0.05
CA ILE A 70 11.37 -9.23 0.41
C ILE A 70 12.26 -9.68 -0.77
N CYS A 71 13.12 -8.79 -1.23
CA CYS A 71 14.09 -9.08 -2.27
C CYS A 71 15.30 -8.13 -2.19
N PHE A 72 16.50 -8.64 -2.42
CA PHE A 72 17.75 -7.85 -2.49
C PHE A 72 17.94 -6.87 -1.30
N GLY A 73 17.58 -7.28 -0.09
CA GLY A 73 17.67 -6.43 1.11
C GLY A 73 16.54 -5.43 1.29
N PHE A 74 15.59 -5.34 0.36
CA PHE A 74 14.38 -4.52 0.53
C PHE A 74 13.33 -5.27 1.36
N PRO A 75 12.66 -4.58 2.31
CA PRO A 75 11.63 -5.21 3.13
C PRO A 75 10.37 -5.54 2.33
N PHE A 76 9.53 -6.38 2.91
CA PHE A 76 8.18 -6.61 2.38
C PHE A 76 7.38 -5.32 2.43
N MET A 77 6.74 -4.96 1.32
CA MET A 77 5.98 -3.72 1.20
C MET A 77 4.68 -3.92 0.43
N VAL A 78 3.64 -3.23 0.86
CA VAL A 78 2.39 -3.08 0.11
C VAL A 78 2.17 -1.60 -0.16
N HIS A 79 1.98 -1.26 -1.42
CA HIS A 79 1.65 0.09 -1.88
C HIS A 79 0.20 0.13 -2.36
N LEU A 80 -0.60 0.98 -1.75
CA LEU A 80 -2.01 1.16 -2.07
C LEU A 80 -2.22 2.51 -2.74
N VAL A 81 -2.84 2.50 -3.92
CA VAL A 81 -3.22 3.69 -4.66
C VAL A 81 -4.73 3.83 -4.65
N ASP A 82 -5.23 4.93 -4.10
CA ASP A 82 -6.67 5.24 -4.09
C ASP A 82 -7.16 5.49 -5.51
N LYS A 83 -8.02 4.63 -6.01
CA LYS A 83 -8.52 4.69 -7.39
C LYS A 83 -9.44 5.88 -7.67
N ASP A 84 -10.00 6.49 -6.62
CA ASP A 84 -10.80 7.72 -6.74
C ASP A 84 -9.96 9.00 -6.66
N SER A 85 -8.66 8.89 -6.37
CA SER A 85 -7.78 10.05 -6.24
C SER A 85 -7.50 10.74 -7.58
N GLU A 86 -7.27 12.04 -7.54
CA GLU A 86 -6.78 12.79 -8.70
C GLU A 86 -5.44 12.25 -9.20
N TYR A 87 -4.58 11.81 -8.28
CA TYR A 87 -3.33 11.16 -8.62
C TYR A 87 -3.53 9.93 -9.52
N TYR A 88 -4.43 9.01 -9.15
CA TYR A 88 -4.70 7.83 -9.95
C TYR A 88 -5.23 8.18 -11.34
N LYS A 89 -6.13 9.16 -11.42
CA LYS A 89 -6.68 9.66 -12.69
C LYS A 89 -5.63 10.33 -13.57
N SER A 90 -4.55 10.84 -12.98
CA SER A 90 -3.45 11.54 -13.67
C SER A 90 -2.30 10.63 -14.09
N LEU A 91 -2.34 9.32 -13.82
CA LEU A 91 -1.21 8.40 -14.06
C LEU A 91 -0.68 8.37 -15.49
N LYS A 92 -1.53 8.67 -16.47
CA LYS A 92 -1.17 8.71 -17.89
C LYS A 92 -0.76 10.10 -18.38
N ASP A 93 -0.86 11.13 -17.54
CA ASP A 93 -0.51 12.51 -17.83
C ASP A 93 0.60 12.96 -16.88
N TRP A 94 1.84 13.01 -17.38
CA TRP A 94 2.99 13.35 -16.57
C TRP A 94 2.88 14.74 -15.93
N ASP A 95 2.43 15.74 -16.65
CA ASP A 95 2.31 17.10 -16.13
C ASP A 95 1.28 17.20 -15.01
N ALA A 96 0.14 16.53 -15.16
CA ALA A 96 -0.87 16.47 -14.10
C ALA A 96 -0.37 15.67 -12.90
N ARG A 97 0.28 14.52 -13.14
CA ARG A 97 0.80 13.63 -12.11
C ARG A 97 1.88 14.28 -11.24
N THR A 98 2.69 15.15 -11.80
CA THR A 98 3.79 15.83 -11.10
C THR A 98 3.38 17.17 -10.47
N ASN A 99 2.11 17.48 -10.42
CA ASN A 99 1.59 18.69 -9.77
C ASN A 99 1.77 18.58 -8.25
N ILE A 100 2.71 19.35 -7.71
CA ILE A 100 3.10 19.29 -6.29
C ILE A 100 1.92 19.68 -5.37
N ASN A 101 1.12 20.67 -5.74
CA ASN A 101 -0.03 21.06 -4.94
C ASN A 101 -1.08 19.95 -4.86
N MET A 102 -1.35 19.28 -5.97
CA MET A 102 -2.23 18.11 -5.99
C MET A 102 -1.68 16.99 -5.11
N LEU A 103 -0.39 16.67 -5.20
CA LEU A 103 0.26 15.63 -4.41
C LEU A 103 0.23 15.96 -2.91
N ASN A 104 0.55 17.19 -2.52
CA ASN A 104 0.48 17.63 -1.12
C ASN A 104 -0.94 17.53 -0.55
N ASN A 105 -1.94 17.96 -1.30
CA ASN A 105 -3.34 17.87 -0.90
C ASN A 105 -3.79 16.42 -0.78
N SER A 106 -3.33 15.54 -1.68
CA SER A 106 -3.63 14.11 -1.64
C SER A 106 -3.00 13.42 -0.43
N VAL A 107 -1.77 13.77 -0.06
CA VAL A 107 -1.14 13.26 1.17
C VAL A 107 -1.96 13.64 2.39
N LYS A 108 -2.36 14.91 2.49
CA LYS A 108 -3.14 15.40 3.63
C LYS A 108 -4.50 14.70 3.73
N SER A 109 -5.28 14.69 2.68
CA SER A 109 -6.62 14.13 2.71
C SER A 109 -6.62 12.60 2.90
N LEU A 110 -5.71 11.89 2.27
CA LEU A 110 -5.59 10.44 2.41
C LEU A 110 -5.08 10.05 3.80
N SER A 111 -4.13 10.81 4.38
CA SER A 111 -3.64 10.55 5.73
C SER A 111 -4.71 10.83 6.80
N ASP A 112 -5.51 11.88 6.65
CA ASP A 112 -6.63 12.17 7.56
C ASP A 112 -7.67 11.04 7.51
N TRP A 113 -8.04 10.59 6.32
CA TRP A 113 -8.96 9.48 6.13
C TRP A 113 -8.42 8.17 6.74
N LEU A 114 -7.16 7.84 6.49
CA LEU A 114 -6.53 6.62 6.99
C LEU A 114 -6.41 6.62 8.52
N SER A 115 -6.02 7.75 9.09
CA SER A 115 -5.92 7.93 10.54
C SER A 115 -7.27 7.71 11.24
N LEU A 116 -8.35 8.23 10.68
CA LEU A 116 -9.69 8.02 11.19
C LEU A 116 -10.14 6.56 11.03
N SER A 117 -9.89 5.97 9.87
CA SER A 117 -10.33 4.60 9.58
C SER A 117 -9.64 3.54 10.44
N LEU A 118 -8.35 3.70 10.69
CA LEU A 118 -7.54 2.77 11.51
C LEU A 118 -7.32 3.23 12.95
N ASN A 119 -7.77 4.42 13.32
CA ASN A 119 -7.53 5.02 14.64
C ASN A 119 -6.04 5.09 15.00
N LEU A 120 -5.24 5.63 14.09
CA LEU A 120 -3.77 5.61 14.21
C LEU A 120 -3.20 6.58 15.24
N GLY A 121 -3.95 7.62 15.61
CA GLY A 121 -3.49 8.63 16.55
C GLY A 121 -2.50 9.62 15.92
N VAL A 122 -1.65 10.21 16.75
CA VAL A 122 -0.67 11.23 16.33
C VAL A 122 0.44 10.58 15.52
N PRO A 123 0.75 11.08 14.30
CA PRO A 123 1.86 10.53 13.52
C PRO A 123 3.22 10.83 14.13
N ASP A 124 4.19 9.93 13.90
CA ASP A 124 5.57 10.09 14.33
C ASP A 124 6.36 11.05 13.44
N VAL A 125 5.98 11.14 12.16
CA VAL A 125 6.56 12.08 11.20
C VAL A 125 5.45 12.81 10.47
N THR A 126 5.55 14.14 10.45
CA THR A 126 4.64 15.03 9.71
C THR A 126 5.45 15.97 8.83
N LYS A 127 5.37 15.77 7.53
CA LYS A 127 5.94 16.62 6.48
C LYS A 127 4.90 16.87 5.42
N THR A 128 5.14 17.82 4.54
CA THR A 128 4.23 18.10 3.43
C THR A 128 4.09 16.91 2.49
N GLU A 129 5.19 16.20 2.24
CA GLU A 129 5.26 15.05 1.33
C GLU A 129 5.02 13.69 2.01
N MET A 130 4.96 13.65 3.36
CA MET A 130 4.87 12.39 4.10
C MET A 130 4.22 12.56 5.46
N ILE A 131 3.27 11.69 5.78
CA ILE A 131 2.76 11.44 7.13
C ILE A 131 3.04 9.98 7.46
N ARG A 132 3.67 9.70 8.61
CA ARG A 132 4.12 8.35 8.96
C ARG A 132 3.83 8.00 10.40
N TRP A 133 3.41 6.76 10.62
CA TRP A 133 3.24 6.12 11.94
C TRP A 133 4.19 4.93 12.03
N ASP A 134 5.01 4.92 13.09
CA ASP A 134 6.02 3.89 13.34
C ASP A 134 5.53 2.89 14.38
N TYR A 135 5.79 1.60 14.14
CA TYR A 135 5.44 0.47 15.01
C TYR A 135 6.65 -0.45 15.17
N GLU A 136 6.61 -1.34 16.17
CA GLU A 136 7.67 -2.34 16.35
C GLU A 136 7.84 -3.24 15.14
N TRP A 137 6.75 -3.58 14.46
CA TRP A 137 6.76 -4.45 13.29
C TRP A 137 7.15 -3.75 11.97
N GLY A 138 7.06 -2.45 11.92
CA GLY A 138 7.28 -1.69 10.69
C GLY A 138 6.65 -0.31 10.73
N ARG A 139 6.10 0.13 9.60
CA ARG A 139 5.51 1.46 9.50
C ARG A 139 4.36 1.52 8.50
N ILE A 140 3.48 2.48 8.72
CA ILE A 140 2.44 2.90 7.78
C ILE A 140 2.73 4.35 7.42
N SER A 141 2.71 4.68 6.15
CA SER A 141 2.87 6.07 5.71
C SER A 141 1.94 6.41 4.54
N VAL A 142 1.62 7.69 4.45
CA VAL A 142 1.00 8.29 3.26
C VAL A 142 2.00 9.29 2.73
N SER A 143 2.46 9.09 1.51
CA SER A 143 3.55 9.90 0.96
C SER A 143 3.55 9.91 -0.56
N TYR A 144 4.36 10.80 -1.13
CA TYR A 144 4.84 10.69 -2.50
C TYR A 144 6.35 10.84 -2.55
N GLU A 145 6.97 10.16 -3.50
CA GLU A 145 8.41 10.27 -3.72
C GLU A 145 8.73 11.43 -4.65
N THR A 146 9.71 12.26 -4.27
CA THR A 146 10.09 13.44 -5.05
C THR A 146 10.83 13.11 -6.36
N LYS A 147 11.31 11.87 -6.51
CA LYS A 147 12.00 11.42 -7.73
C LYS A 147 11.07 10.77 -8.75
N SER A 148 10.23 9.84 -8.29
CA SER A 148 9.31 9.07 -9.14
C SER A 148 7.90 9.65 -9.17
N PHE A 149 7.55 10.49 -8.21
CA PHE A 149 6.20 11.03 -7.95
C PHE A 149 5.17 9.93 -7.68
N ASN A 150 5.60 8.74 -7.27
CA ASN A 150 4.68 7.70 -6.80
C ASN A 150 4.04 8.12 -5.48
N HIS A 151 2.73 8.00 -5.41
CA HIS A 151 1.92 8.42 -4.26
C HIS A 151 1.00 7.31 -3.81
N GLY A 152 0.74 7.25 -2.52
CA GLY A 152 -0.25 6.36 -1.93
C GLY A 152 0.03 6.05 -0.47
N ILE A 153 -0.59 4.97 0.00
CA ILE A 153 -0.34 4.40 1.32
C ILE A 153 0.74 3.34 1.16
N TYR A 154 1.75 3.40 2.01
CA TYR A 154 2.84 2.42 2.06
C TYR A 154 2.82 1.70 3.40
N ILE A 155 2.69 0.38 3.37
CA ILE A 155 2.80 -0.49 4.53
C ILE A 155 4.10 -1.27 4.36
N VAL A 156 5.03 -1.09 5.29
CA VAL A 156 6.38 -1.65 5.20
C VAL A 156 6.70 -2.39 6.48
N TRP A 157 7.04 -3.67 6.38
CA TRP A 157 7.46 -4.48 7.52
C TRP A 157 8.96 -4.42 7.69
N ASN A 158 9.43 -4.44 8.94
CA ASN A 158 10.86 -4.49 9.20
C ASN A 158 11.45 -5.78 8.65
N SER A 159 12.65 -5.69 8.10
CA SER A 159 13.42 -6.88 7.73
C SER A 159 13.82 -7.64 8.99
N ILE A 160 13.69 -8.96 8.95
CA ILE A 160 14.13 -9.86 10.02
C ILE A 160 15.63 -10.08 9.92
#